data_65eb948a80925ba4313618918d7ab8a4
#
_entry.id   65eb948a80925ba4313618918d7ab8a4
#
_cell.length_a   1.000
_cell.length_b   1.000
_cell.length_c   1.000
_cell.angle_alpha   90.00
_cell.angle_beta   90.00
_cell.angle_gamma   90.00
#
_symmetry.space_group_name_H-M   'P 1'
#
loop_
_entity.id
_entity.type
_entity.pdbx_description
1 polymer ?
#
loop_
_entity_poly.entity_id
_entity_poly.type
_entity_poly.pdbx_seq_one_letter_code
_entity_poly.pdbx_strand_id
1 'polypeptide(L)' 'MILVIDNYDSFTYNLVHYIGELGEEVIVKRNDEVTLQDIALLNPRIKQSYIL' A
#
# COMPACT_ATOMS: atom_id res chain seq x y z
N MET A 1 -2.15 9.60 1.71
CA MET A 1 -2.39 8.26 1.16
C MET A 1 -1.35 7.30 1.72
N ILE A 2 -1.78 6.10 2.03
CA ILE A 2 -0.91 5.03 2.53
C ILE A 2 -0.73 4.00 1.43
N LEU A 3 0.52 3.64 1.14
CA LEU A 3 0.84 2.61 0.15
C LEU A 3 1.24 1.33 0.86
N VAL A 4 0.63 0.21 0.46
CA VAL A 4 0.99 -1.11 0.97
C VAL A 4 1.49 -1.95 -0.20
N ILE A 5 2.72 -2.43 -0.08
CA ILE A 5 3.30 -3.38 -1.04
C ILE A 5 3.09 -4.77 -0.48
N ASP A 6 2.28 -5.55 -1.17
CA ASP A 6 1.89 -6.89 -0.73
C ASP A 6 2.77 -7.96 -1.37
N ASN A 7 3.53 -8.67 -0.56
CA ASN A 7 4.33 -9.82 -0.97
C ASN A 7 3.55 -11.13 -0.75
N TYR A 8 2.24 -11.10 -1.01
CA TYR A 8 1.37 -12.28 -0.83
C TYR A 8 1.34 -12.74 0.63
N ASP A 9 1.39 -11.76 1.54
CA ASP A 9 1.32 -12.01 2.97
C ASP A 9 -0.14 -12.11 3.40
N SER A 10 -0.47 -13.10 4.25
CA SER A 10 -1.84 -13.32 4.69
C SER A 10 -2.36 -12.21 5.59
N PHE A 11 -1.49 -11.41 6.18
CA PHE A 11 -1.88 -10.31 7.06
C PHE A 11 -2.27 -9.05 6.31
N THR A 12 -1.96 -8.96 5.02
CA THR A 12 -2.17 -7.74 4.24
C THR A 12 -3.61 -7.25 4.30
N TYR A 13 -4.57 -8.16 4.12
CA TYR A 13 -5.98 -7.79 4.16
C TYR A 13 -6.37 -7.15 5.49
N ASN A 14 -5.92 -7.76 6.59
CA ASN A 14 -6.26 -7.25 7.93
C ASN A 14 -5.66 -5.88 8.16
N LEU A 15 -4.41 -5.68 7.74
CA LEU A 15 -3.75 -4.38 7.89
C LEU A 15 -4.47 -3.30 7.08
N VAL A 16 -4.80 -3.60 5.82
CA VAL A 16 -5.48 -2.65 4.95
C VAL A 16 -6.84 -2.28 5.52
N HIS A 17 -7.57 -3.26 6.03
CA HIS A 17 -8.87 -3.04 6.62
C HIS A 17 -8.77 -2.15 7.86
N TYR A 18 -7.78 -2.42 8.70
CA TYR A 18 -7.55 -1.64 9.92
C TYR A 18 -7.22 -0.19 9.59
N ILE A 19 -6.30 0.02 8.63
CA ILE A 19 -5.92 1.38 8.23
C ILE A 19 -7.11 2.12 7.63
N GLY A 20 -7.93 1.42 6.84
CA GLY A 20 -9.14 2.01 6.26
C GLY A 20 -10.12 2.46 7.33
N GLU A 21 -10.24 1.71 8.43
CA GLU A 21 -11.12 2.08 9.52
C GLU A 21 -10.67 3.36 10.23
N LEU A 22 -9.38 3.68 10.15
CA LEU A 22 -8.85 4.92 10.70
C LEU A 22 -9.13 6.14 9.80
N GLY A 23 -9.79 5.92 8.67
CA GLY A 23 -10.14 7.00 7.75
C GLY A 23 -9.07 7.37 6.77
N GLU A 24 -8.03 6.54 6.63
CA GLU A 24 -6.95 6.78 5.69
C GLU A 24 -7.24 6.18 4.33
N GLU A 25 -6.83 6.88 3.27
CA GLU A 25 -6.85 6.32 1.93
C GLU A 25 -5.69 5.33 1.78
N VAL A 26 -6.00 4.11 1.37
CA VAL A 26 -5.01 3.05 1.23
C VAL A 26 -4.99 2.56 -0.20
N ILE A 27 -3.80 2.42 -0.77
CA ILE A 27 -3.60 1.78 -2.07
C ILE A 27 -2.74 0.55 -1.84
N VAL A 28 -3.19 -0.59 -2.35
CA VAL A 28 -2.47 -1.86 -2.24
C VAL A 28 -1.94 -2.25 -3.61
N LYS A 29 -0.65 -2.54 -3.69
CA LYS A 29 -0.02 -3.06 -4.90
C LYS A 29 0.75 -4.32 -4.55
N ARG A 30 0.59 -5.37 -5.34
CA ARG A 30 1.39 -6.57 -5.16
C ARG A 30 2.79 -6.35 -5.70
N ASN A 31 3.77 -6.98 -5.07
CA ASN A 31 5.18 -6.77 -5.40
C ASN A 31 5.52 -7.14 -6.84
N ASP A 32 4.77 -8.07 -7.44
CA ASP A 32 5.00 -8.49 -8.84
C ASP A 32 4.20 -7.64 -9.84
N GLU A 33 3.35 -6.75 -9.36
CA GLU A 33 2.53 -5.88 -10.21
C GLU A 33 2.97 -4.43 -10.18
N VAL A 34 3.64 -4.01 -9.11
CA VAL A 34 4.06 -2.62 -8.96
C VAL A 34 5.39 -2.41 -9.70
N THR A 35 5.51 -1.27 -10.37
CA THR A 35 6.76 -0.88 -11.03
C THR A 35 7.34 0.33 -10.30
N LEU A 36 8.64 0.59 -10.52
CA LEU A 36 9.27 1.79 -9.99
C LEU A 36 8.60 3.05 -10.53
N GLN A 37 8.12 3.00 -11.76
CA GLN A 37 7.42 4.13 -12.36
C GLN A 37 6.10 4.39 -11.65
N ASP A 38 5.35 3.33 -11.30
CA ASP A 38 4.12 3.46 -10.53
C ASP A 38 4.38 4.16 -9.21
N ILE A 39 5.43 3.73 -8.50
CA ILE A 39 5.79 4.32 -7.22
C ILE A 39 6.18 5.78 -7.38
N ALA A 40 6.95 6.10 -8.41
CA ALA A 40 7.37 7.46 -8.67
C ALA A 40 6.18 8.39 -8.92
N LEU A 41 5.17 7.90 -9.65
CA LEU A 41 3.98 8.70 -9.93
C LEU A 41 3.13 8.93 -8.68
N LEU A 42 3.10 7.94 -7.76
CA LEU A 42 2.32 8.05 -6.55
C LEU A 42 3.06 8.76 -5.42
N ASN A 43 4.39 8.81 -5.51
CA ASN A 43 5.24 9.26 -4.41
C ASN A 43 4.82 10.60 -3.78
N PRO A 44 4.46 11.64 -4.56
CA PRO A 44 4.07 12.92 -3.96
C PRO A 44 2.83 12.83 -3.06
N ARG A 45 2.02 11.79 -3.21
CA ARG A 45 0.79 11.60 -2.45
C ARG A 45 0.96 10.61 -1.29
N ILE A 46 2.08 9.91 -1.24
CA ILE A 46 2.33 8.89 -0.22
C ILE A 46 2.87 9.55 1.04
N LYS A 47 2.17 9.41 2.16
CA LYS A 47 2.68 9.89 3.44
C LYS A 47 3.30 8.78 4.28
N GLN A 48 2.99 7.52 3.96
CA GLN A 48 3.52 6.37 4.66
C GLN A 48 3.43 5.15 3.76
N SER A 49 4.40 4.26 3.83
CA SER A 49 4.37 3.01 3.08
C SER A 49 4.74 1.83 3.98
N TYR A 50 4.18 0.67 3.64
CA TYR A 50 4.45 -0.58 4.33
C TYR A 50 4.73 -1.66 3.29
N ILE A 51 5.67 -2.54 3.61
CA ILE A 51 5.99 -3.70 2.78
C ILE A 51 5.75 -4.95 3.61
N LEU A 52 4.88 -5.81 3.11
CA LEU A 52 4.50 -7.05 3.81
C LEU A 52 4.92 -8.28 3.04
#